data_d98979c70d4185e296f5c6b9a24a20ec
#
_entry.id   d98979c70d4185e296f5c6b9a24a20ec
#
_cell.length_a   1.000
_cell.length_b   1.000
_cell.length_c   1.000
_cell.angle_alpha   90.00
_cell.angle_beta   90.00
_cell.angle_gamma   90.00
#
_symmetry.space_group_name_H-M   'P 1'
#
loop_
_entity.id
_entity.type
_entity.pdbx_description
1 polymer ?
#
loop_
_entity_poly.entity_id
_entity_poly.type
_entity_poly.pdbx_seq_one_letter_code
_entity_poly.pdbx_strand_id
1 'polypeptide(L)'
;MDTKELFKKVRKIEIKTKGLSNQIFSGHYHSSFKGRGMTFSEVREYQYGDDIRNIDWNVTARFNNPFIKIFEEERELTVMLLIDVSGSNEFGTNKELKEEQMTEIAAVIAFSAIHNNDKVGVIFFSDKIEKFIPPKKGTSHILRIIRELVDFKPESQKTDIAEGLRYLTNIIKKKCTVFIVSDFMDKGFDNALKIAGNKHDLVALRVYDKRELELPKIGLAKVYSKETGKNMWVDTSSRKVRDKDRKSVV
;
A
#
# COMPACT_ATOMS: atom_id res chain seq x y z
N MET A 1 -2.01 22.84 -10.76
CA MET A 1 -3.26 22.69 -10.00
C MET A 1 -3.33 23.81 -8.96
N ASP A 2 -4.47 24.47 -8.75
CA ASP A 2 -4.58 25.52 -7.76
C ASP A 2 -4.48 24.91 -6.34
N THR A 3 -3.70 25.56 -5.46
CA THR A 3 -3.46 25.08 -4.08
C THR A 3 -4.77 24.84 -3.30
N LYS A 4 -5.81 25.63 -3.59
CA LYS A 4 -7.13 25.47 -2.97
C LYS A 4 -7.86 24.21 -3.44
N GLU A 5 -7.72 23.85 -4.72
CA GLU A 5 -8.31 22.59 -5.26
C GLU A 5 -7.60 21.37 -4.70
N LEU A 6 -6.26 21.42 -4.60
CA LEU A 6 -5.46 20.38 -3.99
C LEU A 6 -5.90 20.11 -2.53
N PHE A 7 -6.04 21.16 -1.72
CA PHE A 7 -6.51 21.01 -0.34
C PHE A 7 -7.94 20.44 -0.25
N LYS A 8 -8.83 20.83 -1.18
CA LYS A 8 -10.19 20.25 -1.24
C LYS A 8 -10.15 18.75 -1.56
N LYS A 9 -9.33 18.33 -2.53
CA LYS A 9 -9.16 16.91 -2.89
C LYS A 9 -8.58 16.11 -1.73
N VAL A 10 -7.48 16.55 -1.12
CA VAL A 10 -6.85 15.90 0.05
C VAL A 10 -7.86 15.77 1.20
N ARG A 11 -8.62 16.81 1.50
CA ARG A 11 -9.63 16.77 2.58
C ARG A 11 -10.80 15.82 2.26
N LYS A 12 -11.24 15.77 0.99
CA LYS A 12 -12.26 14.82 0.54
C LYS A 12 -11.80 13.38 0.71
N ILE A 13 -10.55 13.08 0.31
CA ILE A 13 -9.91 11.78 0.49
C ILE A 13 -9.80 11.45 1.98
N GLU A 14 -9.31 12.36 2.81
CA GLU A 14 -9.20 12.19 4.26
C GLU A 14 -10.54 11.81 4.91
N ILE A 15 -11.61 12.52 4.59
CA ILE A 15 -12.96 12.26 5.15
C ILE A 15 -13.48 10.90 4.68
N LYS A 16 -13.36 10.58 3.37
CA LYS A 16 -13.81 9.31 2.78
C LYS A 16 -13.05 8.12 3.38
N THR A 17 -11.74 8.25 3.52
CA THR A 17 -10.86 7.14 3.92
C THR A 17 -10.86 6.88 5.43
N LYS A 18 -11.02 7.90 6.29
CA LYS A 18 -11.17 7.71 7.74
C LYS A 18 -12.36 6.82 8.09
N GLY A 19 -13.50 7.01 7.42
CA GLY A 19 -14.67 6.16 7.60
C GLY A 19 -14.43 4.70 7.16
N LEU A 20 -13.81 4.49 6.01
CA LEU A 20 -13.47 3.18 5.46
C LEU A 20 -12.41 2.46 6.29
N SER A 21 -11.38 3.16 6.73
CA SER A 21 -10.31 2.62 7.58
C SER A 21 -10.88 2.03 8.86
N ASN A 22 -11.76 2.75 9.55
CA ASN A 22 -12.41 2.26 10.77
C ASN A 22 -13.28 1.01 10.53
N GLN A 23 -13.90 0.87 9.34
CA GLN A 23 -14.72 -0.30 9.01
C GLN A 23 -13.90 -1.52 8.59
N ILE A 24 -12.84 -1.32 7.82
CA ILE A 24 -12.05 -2.42 7.24
C ILE A 24 -11.05 -2.98 8.27
N PHE A 25 -10.49 -2.13 9.12
CA PHE A 25 -9.40 -2.49 10.03
C PHE A 25 -9.77 -2.45 11.52
N SER A 26 -11.07 -2.54 11.84
CA SER A 26 -11.53 -2.69 13.23
C SER A 26 -11.09 -4.01 13.89
N GLY A 27 -10.48 -4.93 13.12
CA GLY A 27 -9.84 -6.13 13.62
C GLY A 27 -8.35 -5.87 13.87
N HIS A 28 -7.89 -6.09 15.09
CA HIS A 28 -6.47 -6.05 15.42
C HIS A 28 -5.68 -7.02 14.50
N TYR A 29 -4.77 -6.50 13.71
CA TYR A 29 -3.76 -7.31 13.05
C TYR A 29 -2.81 -7.84 14.12
N HIS A 30 -3.07 -9.04 14.61
CA HIS A 30 -2.12 -9.74 15.46
C HIS A 30 -0.94 -10.21 14.59
N SER A 31 0.12 -9.42 14.58
CA SER A 31 1.36 -9.80 13.94
C SER A 31 2.03 -10.93 14.73
N SER A 32 2.36 -12.01 14.05
CA SER A 32 3.05 -13.19 14.61
C SER A 32 4.53 -12.95 14.96
N PHE A 33 4.99 -11.72 15.01
CA PHE A 33 6.41 -11.42 15.19
C PHE A 33 6.77 -10.93 16.58
N LYS A 34 7.74 -11.60 17.23
CA LYS A 34 8.31 -11.26 18.54
C LYS A 34 9.46 -10.26 18.42
N GLY A 35 9.37 -9.05 19.00
CA GLY A 35 10.38 -8.00 19.06
C GLY A 35 10.42 -7.31 20.43
N ARG A 36 11.49 -6.58 20.76
CA ARG A 36 11.76 -6.03 22.09
C ARG A 36 11.06 -4.67 22.31
N GLY A 37 9.87 -4.68 22.83
CA GLY A 37 9.18 -3.52 23.34
C GLY A 37 7.96 -4.04 24.10
N MET A 38 8.08 -4.19 25.42
CA MET A 38 7.00 -4.71 26.24
C MET A 38 6.29 -3.53 26.91
N THR A 39 5.01 -3.34 26.57
CA THR A 39 4.12 -2.42 27.30
C THR A 39 3.36 -3.21 28.33
N PHE A 40 3.31 -2.70 29.55
CA PHE A 40 2.50 -3.30 30.60
C PHE A 40 1.03 -3.36 30.15
N SER A 41 0.45 -4.56 30.14
CA SER A 41 -0.94 -4.80 29.75
C SER A 41 -1.83 -4.91 30.98
N GLU A 42 -1.59 -5.94 31.78
CA GLU A 42 -2.41 -6.22 32.95
C GLU A 42 -1.62 -6.98 34.04
N VAL A 43 -2.25 -7.13 35.20
CA VAL A 43 -1.77 -7.97 36.28
C VAL A 43 -2.76 -9.11 36.46
N ARG A 44 -2.27 -10.36 36.45
CA ARG A 44 -3.07 -11.54 36.79
C ARG A 44 -2.43 -12.37 37.91
N GLU A 45 -3.20 -13.27 38.49
CA GLU A 45 -2.65 -14.23 39.44
C GLU A 45 -1.61 -15.13 38.79
N TYR A 46 -0.54 -15.42 39.50
CA TYR A 46 0.52 -16.33 39.11
C TYR A 46 -0.02 -17.74 38.89
N GLN A 47 0.36 -18.35 37.79
CA GLN A 47 0.09 -19.76 37.48
C GLN A 47 1.41 -20.53 37.42
N TYR A 48 1.36 -21.82 37.79
CA TYR A 48 2.53 -22.66 37.75
C TYR A 48 3.12 -22.72 36.33
N GLY A 49 4.40 -22.35 36.21
CA GLY A 49 5.09 -22.23 34.93
C GLY A 49 5.34 -20.78 34.43
N ASP A 50 4.75 -19.79 35.08
CA ASP A 50 5.02 -18.37 34.80
C ASP A 50 6.45 -17.97 35.28
N ASP A 51 7.05 -17.01 34.56
CA ASP A 51 8.37 -16.48 34.93
C ASP A 51 8.28 -15.63 36.22
N ILE A 52 8.91 -16.10 37.29
CA ILE A 52 8.95 -15.44 38.60
C ILE A 52 9.55 -14.03 38.54
N ARG A 53 10.31 -13.67 37.49
CA ARG A 53 10.87 -12.33 37.32
C ARG A 53 9.79 -11.28 37.02
N ASN A 54 8.63 -11.73 36.57
CA ASN A 54 7.50 -10.86 36.26
C ASN A 54 6.55 -10.65 37.43
N ILE A 55 6.87 -11.19 38.62
CA ILE A 55 6.02 -10.99 39.81
C ILE A 55 5.95 -9.51 40.20
N ASP A 56 4.74 -9.00 40.34
CA ASP A 56 4.49 -7.69 40.93
C ASP A 56 4.41 -7.77 42.45
N TRP A 57 5.52 -7.51 43.12
CA TRP A 57 5.61 -7.58 44.55
C TRP A 57 4.70 -6.56 45.26
N ASN A 58 4.38 -5.43 44.64
CA ASN A 58 3.49 -4.42 45.22
C ASN A 58 2.02 -4.91 45.27
N VAL A 59 1.57 -5.55 44.17
CA VAL A 59 0.22 -6.13 44.12
C VAL A 59 0.14 -7.37 45.00
N THR A 60 1.13 -8.24 44.90
CA THR A 60 1.26 -9.45 45.71
C THR A 60 1.17 -9.14 47.21
N ALA A 61 1.86 -8.11 47.69
CA ALA A 61 1.82 -7.68 49.11
C ALA A 61 0.44 -7.20 49.57
N ARG A 62 -0.42 -6.73 48.67
CA ARG A 62 -1.79 -6.25 49.01
C ARG A 62 -2.81 -7.37 49.07
N PHE A 63 -2.64 -8.39 48.23
CA PHE A 63 -3.64 -9.46 48.04
C PHE A 63 -3.24 -10.79 48.69
N ASN A 64 -2.04 -10.91 49.22
CA ASN A 64 -1.45 -12.13 49.79
C ASN A 64 -1.34 -13.34 48.82
N ASN A 65 -1.61 -13.14 47.56
CA ASN A 65 -1.42 -14.13 46.49
C ASN A 65 -0.40 -13.56 45.50
N PRO A 66 0.47 -14.40 44.89
CA PRO A 66 1.41 -13.92 43.91
C PRO A 66 0.70 -13.47 42.63
N PHE A 67 1.03 -12.25 42.16
CA PHE A 67 0.55 -11.67 40.93
C PHE A 67 1.73 -11.42 39.99
N ILE A 68 1.50 -11.63 38.69
CA ILE A 68 2.48 -11.35 37.62
C ILE A 68 2.04 -10.20 36.74
N LYS A 69 3.01 -9.43 36.26
CA LYS A 69 2.84 -8.45 35.20
C LYS A 69 2.81 -9.14 33.86
N ILE A 70 1.73 -8.99 33.14
CA ILE A 70 1.66 -9.36 31.74
C ILE A 70 2.08 -8.17 30.91
N PHE A 71 3.03 -8.40 30.03
CA PHE A 71 3.49 -7.40 29.09
C PHE A 71 3.03 -7.81 27.71
N GLU A 72 2.32 -6.93 27.03
CA GLU A 72 2.02 -7.03 25.62
C GLU A 72 3.09 -6.30 24.82
N GLU A 73 3.50 -6.92 23.71
CA GLU A 73 4.48 -6.33 22.84
C GLU A 73 3.76 -5.41 21.84
N GLU A 74 3.75 -4.10 22.15
CA GLU A 74 3.39 -3.09 21.14
C GLU A 74 4.48 -3.04 20.08
N ARG A 75 4.19 -3.60 18.92
CA ARG A 75 5.07 -3.53 17.76
C ARG A 75 4.66 -2.42 16.87
N GLU A 76 5.53 -1.44 16.76
CA GLU A 76 5.49 -0.49 15.67
C GLU A 76 5.83 -1.22 14.37
N LEU A 77 4.83 -1.51 13.57
CA LEU A 77 5.05 -2.00 12.23
C LEU A 77 5.51 -0.84 11.34
N THR A 78 6.27 -1.20 10.32
CA THR A 78 6.57 -0.26 9.24
C THR A 78 5.79 -0.71 8.02
N VAL A 79 4.95 0.17 7.51
CA VAL A 79 4.18 -0.02 6.28
C VAL A 79 4.86 0.78 5.17
N MET A 80 5.21 0.10 4.08
CA MET A 80 5.74 0.73 2.88
C MET A 80 4.73 0.63 1.76
N LEU A 81 4.41 1.75 1.14
CA LEU A 81 3.61 1.82 -0.08
C LEU A 81 4.55 1.91 -1.28
N LEU A 82 4.49 0.94 -2.17
CA LEU A 82 5.20 0.94 -3.45
C LEU A 82 4.18 1.22 -4.53
N ILE A 83 4.15 2.46 -5.04
CA ILE A 83 3.09 2.97 -5.91
C ILE A 83 3.65 3.21 -7.30
N ASP A 84 3.05 2.53 -8.25
CA ASP A 84 3.29 2.73 -9.67
C ASP A 84 2.66 4.05 -10.12
N VAL A 85 3.50 4.95 -10.62
CA VAL A 85 3.09 6.27 -11.14
C VAL A 85 3.31 6.39 -12.65
N SER A 86 3.50 5.26 -13.34
CA SER A 86 3.71 5.23 -14.80
C SER A 86 2.49 5.75 -15.59
N GLY A 87 2.71 6.04 -16.87
CA GLY A 87 1.68 6.62 -17.75
C GLY A 87 0.47 5.73 -18.02
N SER A 88 0.53 4.42 -17.72
CA SER A 88 -0.62 3.51 -17.79
C SER A 88 -1.75 3.89 -16.84
N ASN A 89 -1.42 4.59 -15.76
CA ASN A 89 -2.37 5.00 -14.72
C ASN A 89 -3.22 6.23 -15.09
N GLU A 90 -2.84 6.98 -16.11
CA GLU A 90 -3.66 8.09 -16.65
C GLU A 90 -4.88 7.62 -17.47
N PHE A 91 -5.06 6.30 -17.63
CA PHE A 91 -6.23 5.74 -18.30
C PHE A 91 -7.40 5.58 -17.34
N GLY A 92 -8.59 5.96 -17.76
CA GLY A 92 -9.81 5.76 -16.97
C GLY A 92 -11.04 6.11 -17.79
N THR A 93 -12.03 5.21 -17.81
CA THR A 93 -13.26 5.36 -18.58
C THR A 93 -14.47 5.71 -17.72
N ASN A 94 -14.37 5.53 -16.42
CA ASN A 94 -15.37 5.97 -15.44
C ASN A 94 -14.98 7.34 -14.86
N LYS A 95 -15.89 7.93 -14.11
CA LYS A 95 -15.76 9.28 -13.51
C LYS A 95 -14.50 9.50 -12.65
N GLU A 96 -13.76 8.45 -12.34
CA GLU A 96 -12.52 8.48 -11.57
C GLU A 96 -11.40 7.83 -12.39
N LEU A 97 -10.29 8.54 -12.54
CA LEU A 97 -9.06 8.03 -13.16
C LEU A 97 -8.43 6.96 -12.25
N LYS A 98 -7.69 5.99 -12.81
CA LYS A 98 -6.94 5.00 -12.02
C LYS A 98 -6.06 5.66 -10.95
N GLU A 99 -5.42 6.76 -11.30
CA GLU A 99 -4.59 7.57 -10.40
C GLU A 99 -5.36 8.00 -9.13
N GLU A 100 -6.62 8.44 -9.28
CA GLU A 100 -7.47 8.81 -8.14
C GLU A 100 -7.79 7.58 -7.26
N GLN A 101 -8.06 6.42 -7.87
CA GLN A 101 -8.33 5.18 -7.14
C GLN A 101 -7.07 4.69 -6.39
N MET A 102 -5.90 4.72 -7.04
CA MET A 102 -4.62 4.36 -6.39
C MET A 102 -4.32 5.29 -5.21
N THR A 103 -4.57 6.57 -5.36
CA THR A 103 -4.43 7.57 -4.28
C THR A 103 -5.39 7.28 -3.12
N GLU A 104 -6.64 6.93 -3.40
CA GLU A 104 -7.62 6.57 -2.36
C GLU A 104 -7.19 5.29 -1.62
N ILE A 105 -6.78 4.25 -2.33
CA ILE A 105 -6.29 3.00 -1.73
C ILE A 105 -5.07 3.29 -0.83
N ALA A 106 -4.09 4.03 -1.33
CA ALA A 106 -2.91 4.41 -0.58
C ALA A 106 -3.26 5.21 0.68
N ALA A 107 -4.23 6.13 0.58
CA ALA A 107 -4.70 6.92 1.71
C ALA A 107 -5.42 6.06 2.76
N VAL A 108 -6.27 5.10 2.35
CA VAL A 108 -6.94 4.16 3.28
C VAL A 108 -5.91 3.37 4.08
N ILE A 109 -4.91 2.79 3.41
CA ILE A 109 -3.86 2.01 4.05
C ILE A 109 -3.04 2.89 5.00
N ALA A 110 -2.67 4.10 4.55
CA ALA A 110 -1.88 5.03 5.33
C ALA A 110 -2.63 5.50 6.61
N PHE A 111 -3.92 5.81 6.52
CA PHE A 111 -4.73 6.18 7.69
C PHE A 111 -4.95 4.99 8.62
N SER A 112 -5.12 3.78 8.10
CA SER A 112 -5.19 2.57 8.92
C SER A 112 -3.91 2.34 9.73
N ALA A 113 -2.76 2.50 9.10
CA ALA A 113 -1.47 2.37 9.77
C ALA A 113 -1.27 3.39 10.91
N ILE A 114 -1.78 4.64 10.76
CA ILE A 114 -1.77 5.61 11.87
C ILE A 114 -2.63 5.14 13.04
N HIS A 115 -3.81 4.62 12.75
CA HIS A 115 -4.72 4.16 13.81
C HIS A 115 -4.03 3.11 14.69
N ASN A 116 -3.17 2.29 14.08
CA ASN A 116 -2.35 1.28 14.76
C ASN A 116 -1.00 1.81 15.27
N ASN A 117 -0.78 3.14 15.24
CA ASN A 117 0.48 3.77 15.65
C ASN A 117 1.72 3.32 14.85
N ASP A 118 1.54 2.86 13.59
CA ASP A 118 2.58 2.36 12.72
C ASP A 118 3.29 3.49 11.96
N LYS A 119 4.48 3.17 11.40
CA LYS A 119 5.23 4.05 10.51
C LYS A 119 4.83 3.82 9.08
N VAL A 120 4.61 4.89 8.31
CA VAL A 120 4.28 4.80 6.88
C VAL A 120 5.32 5.50 6.04
N GLY A 121 5.82 4.80 5.03
CA GLY A 121 6.69 5.35 3.98
C GLY A 121 6.13 5.04 2.60
N VAL A 122 6.61 5.76 1.60
CA VAL A 122 6.16 5.59 0.20
C VAL A 122 7.34 5.63 -0.76
N ILE A 123 7.28 4.79 -1.77
CA ILE A 123 8.15 4.81 -2.95
C ILE A 123 7.25 4.99 -4.17
N PHE A 124 7.43 6.07 -4.90
CA PHE A 124 6.86 6.27 -6.23
C PHE A 124 7.85 5.74 -7.25
N PHE A 125 7.40 4.88 -8.13
CA PHE A 125 8.24 4.31 -9.18
C PHE A 125 7.54 4.32 -10.54
N SER A 126 8.36 4.39 -11.57
CA SER A 126 8.05 4.18 -12.97
C SER A 126 9.03 3.11 -13.51
N ASP A 127 9.76 3.36 -14.58
CA ASP A 127 10.96 2.57 -14.96
C ASP A 127 12.21 2.99 -14.12
N LYS A 128 12.03 3.96 -13.25
CA LYS A 128 13.01 4.44 -12.26
C LYS A 128 12.31 4.80 -10.96
N ILE A 129 13.11 5.05 -9.93
CA ILE A 129 12.57 5.59 -8.68
C ILE A 129 12.34 7.08 -8.83
N GLU A 130 11.08 7.48 -8.82
CA GLU A 130 10.68 8.87 -8.97
C GLU A 130 10.79 9.64 -7.65
N LYS A 131 10.35 9.01 -6.55
CA LYS A 131 10.39 9.63 -5.23
C LYS A 131 10.40 8.61 -4.10
N PHE A 132 11.16 8.90 -3.06
CA PHE A 132 11.15 8.15 -1.80
C PHE A 132 10.79 9.05 -0.62
N ILE A 133 9.79 8.65 0.13
CA ILE A 133 9.39 9.28 1.39
C ILE A 133 9.64 8.28 2.52
N PRO A 134 10.61 8.54 3.40
CA PRO A 134 10.98 7.60 4.45
C PRO A 134 9.84 7.37 5.44
N PRO A 135 9.77 6.17 6.07
CA PRO A 135 8.70 5.83 6.99
C PRO A 135 8.77 6.70 8.26
N LYS A 136 7.69 7.40 8.56
CA LYS A 136 7.49 8.21 9.76
C LYS A 136 6.06 8.03 10.28
N LYS A 137 5.86 8.41 11.55
CA LYS A 137 4.56 8.43 12.21
C LYS A 137 3.86 9.79 12.06
N GLY A 138 2.57 9.77 12.32
CA GLY A 138 1.76 10.97 12.55
C GLY A 138 0.95 11.43 11.35
N THR A 139 -0.20 12.02 11.66
CA THR A 139 -1.19 12.47 10.67
C THR A 139 -0.62 13.49 9.67
N SER A 140 0.24 14.41 10.14
CA SER A 140 0.86 15.42 9.27
C SER A 140 1.75 14.78 8.18
N HIS A 141 2.44 13.69 8.52
CA HIS A 141 3.27 12.95 7.57
C HIS A 141 2.42 12.28 6.48
N ILE A 142 1.27 11.69 6.86
CA ILE A 142 0.38 11.07 5.89
C ILE A 142 -0.33 12.10 5.01
N LEU A 143 -0.76 13.22 5.56
CA LEU A 143 -1.33 14.29 4.75
C LEU A 143 -0.29 14.83 3.73
N ARG A 144 0.99 14.83 4.10
CA ARG A 144 2.08 15.10 3.16
C ARG A 144 2.16 14.03 2.06
N ILE A 145 2.11 12.75 2.40
CA ILE A 145 2.12 11.64 1.43
C ILE A 145 0.96 11.77 0.46
N ILE A 146 -0.27 12.00 0.95
CA ILE A 146 -1.46 12.15 0.11
C ILE A 146 -1.33 13.37 -0.81
N ARG A 147 -0.81 14.49 -0.30
CA ARG A 147 -0.56 15.68 -1.12
C ARG A 147 0.42 15.40 -2.25
N GLU A 148 1.51 14.72 -1.93
CA GLU A 148 2.51 14.31 -2.92
C GLU A 148 1.90 13.38 -3.98
N LEU A 149 1.05 12.43 -3.59
CA LEU A 149 0.34 11.54 -4.51
C LEU A 149 -0.59 12.30 -5.46
N VAL A 150 -1.36 13.26 -4.94
CA VAL A 150 -2.38 14.00 -5.73
C VAL A 150 -1.74 14.99 -6.72
N ASP A 151 -0.55 15.52 -6.39
CA ASP A 151 0.14 16.54 -7.21
C ASP A 151 1.34 15.96 -7.97
N PHE A 152 1.56 14.64 -7.87
CA PHE A 152 2.71 13.98 -8.47
C PHE A 152 2.60 13.97 -10.00
N LYS A 153 3.71 14.30 -10.66
CA LYS A 153 3.86 14.19 -12.11
C LYS A 153 5.07 13.33 -12.40
N PRO A 154 4.88 12.12 -12.94
CA PRO A 154 5.99 11.24 -13.26
C PRO A 154 6.85 11.82 -14.39
N GLU A 155 8.14 11.61 -14.31
CA GLU A 155 9.08 11.97 -15.38
C GLU A 155 9.08 10.92 -16.50
N SER A 156 8.79 9.66 -16.19
CA SER A 156 8.71 8.57 -17.15
C SER A 156 7.32 7.95 -17.23
N GLN A 157 6.97 7.49 -18.42
CA GLN A 157 5.70 6.80 -18.68
C GLN A 157 5.82 5.27 -18.68
N LYS A 158 7.05 4.74 -18.61
CA LYS A 158 7.31 3.30 -18.59
C LYS A 158 7.21 2.75 -17.17
N THR A 159 7.06 1.42 -17.06
CA THR A 159 6.99 0.71 -15.78
C THR A 159 8.12 -0.29 -15.66
N ASP A 160 8.79 -0.38 -14.51
CA ASP A 160 9.69 -1.47 -14.09
C ASP A 160 9.43 -1.78 -12.60
N ILE A 161 8.57 -2.77 -12.35
CA ILE A 161 8.25 -3.22 -10.98
C ILE A 161 9.49 -3.81 -10.31
N ALA A 162 10.38 -4.46 -11.06
CA ALA A 162 11.58 -5.06 -10.52
C ALA A 162 12.52 -4.00 -9.94
N GLU A 163 12.62 -2.83 -10.56
CA GLU A 163 13.43 -1.71 -10.05
C GLU A 163 12.86 -1.18 -8.72
N GLY A 164 11.54 -0.98 -8.65
CA GLY A 164 10.86 -0.59 -7.42
C GLY A 164 11.13 -1.55 -6.26
N LEU A 165 11.05 -2.86 -6.52
CA LEU A 165 11.30 -3.92 -5.54
C LEU A 165 12.78 -4.00 -5.12
N ARG A 166 13.73 -3.86 -6.06
CA ARG A 166 15.17 -3.82 -5.76
C ARG A 166 15.51 -2.64 -4.87
N TYR A 167 14.99 -1.46 -5.21
CA TYR A 167 15.20 -0.25 -4.43
C TYR A 167 14.66 -0.40 -3.01
N LEU A 168 13.42 -0.86 -2.85
CA LEU A 168 12.81 -1.16 -1.55
C LEU A 168 13.71 -2.06 -0.72
N THR A 169 14.13 -3.21 -1.29
CA THR A 169 14.97 -4.22 -0.62
C THR A 169 16.32 -3.65 -0.20
N ASN A 170 16.88 -2.71 -0.98
CA ASN A 170 18.15 -2.07 -0.70
C ASN A 170 18.06 -1.02 0.41
N ILE A 171 17.00 -0.23 0.45
CA ILE A 171 16.84 0.87 1.41
C ILE A 171 16.27 0.39 2.74
N ILE A 172 15.25 -0.47 2.71
CA ILE A 172 14.60 -0.95 3.93
C ILE A 172 15.29 -2.24 4.39
N LYS A 173 16.10 -2.13 5.45
CA LYS A 173 16.84 -3.28 5.99
C LYS A 173 16.02 -4.15 6.94
N LYS A 174 15.11 -3.53 7.69
CA LYS A 174 14.23 -4.24 8.63
C LYS A 174 13.01 -4.80 7.89
N LYS A 175 12.49 -5.95 8.38
CA LYS A 175 11.26 -6.51 7.85
C LYS A 175 10.12 -5.50 8.01
N CYS A 176 9.32 -5.32 6.96
CA CYS A 176 8.17 -4.42 6.93
C CYS A 176 7.04 -5.03 6.09
N THR A 177 5.84 -4.52 6.23
CA THR A 177 4.72 -4.84 5.35
C THR A 177 4.72 -3.89 4.17
N VAL A 178 4.67 -4.42 2.96
CA VAL A 178 4.75 -3.64 1.71
C VAL A 178 3.49 -3.86 0.89
N PHE A 179 2.80 -2.77 0.58
CA PHE A 179 1.68 -2.79 -0.36
C PHE A 179 2.17 -2.28 -1.71
N ILE A 180 2.12 -3.14 -2.71
CA ILE A 180 2.46 -2.81 -4.10
C ILE A 180 1.16 -2.46 -4.81
N VAL A 181 1.03 -1.24 -5.28
CA VAL A 181 -0.16 -0.73 -5.98
C VAL A 181 0.21 -0.46 -7.42
N SER A 182 -0.24 -1.30 -8.35
CA SER A 182 0.06 -1.22 -9.79
C SER A 182 -1.03 -1.95 -10.57
N ASP A 183 -1.06 -1.80 -11.89
CA ASP A 183 -1.86 -2.63 -12.79
C ASP A 183 -1.17 -3.98 -13.12
N PHE A 184 0.11 -4.13 -12.73
CA PHE A 184 0.94 -5.32 -12.97
C PHE A 184 1.05 -5.71 -14.46
N MET A 185 1.04 -4.71 -15.35
CA MET A 185 1.19 -4.93 -16.80
C MET A 185 2.66 -5.01 -17.24
N ASP A 186 3.57 -5.26 -16.31
CA ASP A 186 5.00 -5.43 -16.52
C ASP A 186 5.39 -6.92 -16.54
N LYS A 187 6.60 -7.23 -17.02
CA LYS A 187 7.16 -8.60 -17.12
C LYS A 187 8.57 -8.66 -16.56
N GLY A 188 8.93 -9.83 -16.02
CA GLY A 188 10.31 -10.07 -15.57
C GLY A 188 10.61 -9.66 -14.12
N PHE A 189 9.62 -9.29 -13.35
CA PHE A 189 9.80 -8.91 -11.93
C PHE A 189 9.76 -10.10 -10.95
N ASP A 190 9.53 -11.33 -11.42
CA ASP A 190 9.37 -12.53 -10.57
C ASP A 190 10.55 -12.75 -9.60
N ASN A 191 11.78 -12.59 -10.06
CA ASN A 191 12.96 -12.77 -9.23
C ASN A 191 13.06 -11.67 -8.15
N ALA A 192 12.80 -10.42 -8.51
CA ALA A 192 12.78 -9.32 -7.56
C ALA A 192 11.67 -9.49 -6.52
N LEU A 193 10.49 -9.98 -6.95
CA LEU A 193 9.36 -10.28 -6.09
C LEU A 193 9.70 -11.39 -5.07
N LYS A 194 10.34 -12.48 -5.51
CA LYS A 194 10.80 -13.57 -4.63
C LYS A 194 11.80 -13.06 -3.59
N ILE A 195 12.79 -12.26 -3.99
CA ILE A 195 13.80 -11.71 -3.08
C ILE A 195 13.13 -10.78 -2.06
N ALA A 196 12.25 -9.88 -2.52
CA ALA A 196 11.55 -8.97 -1.65
C ALA A 196 10.58 -9.71 -0.69
N GLY A 197 9.87 -10.75 -1.17
CA GLY A 197 8.98 -11.59 -0.36
C GLY A 197 9.67 -12.40 0.72
N ASN A 198 10.94 -12.79 0.51
CA ASN A 198 11.74 -13.42 1.55
C ASN A 198 12.15 -12.45 2.67
N LYS A 199 12.18 -11.15 2.38
CA LYS A 199 12.65 -10.13 3.32
C LYS A 199 11.51 -9.34 3.97
N HIS A 200 10.42 -9.15 3.28
CA HIS A 200 9.27 -8.32 3.66
C HIS A 200 7.97 -9.09 3.45
N ASP A 201 6.91 -8.67 4.13
CA ASP A 201 5.57 -9.18 3.89
C ASP A 201 4.94 -8.37 2.75
N LEU A 202 4.75 -9.01 1.58
CA LEU A 202 4.27 -8.33 0.38
C LEU A 202 2.77 -8.56 0.18
N VAL A 203 2.05 -7.48 -0.11
CA VAL A 203 0.66 -7.49 -0.52
C VAL A 203 0.55 -6.79 -1.87
N ALA A 204 0.15 -7.51 -2.91
CA ALA A 204 -0.07 -6.96 -4.25
C ALA A 204 -1.53 -6.50 -4.40
N LEU A 205 -1.71 -5.23 -4.78
CA LEU A 205 -3.02 -4.62 -5.03
C LEU A 205 -3.10 -4.23 -6.51
N ARG A 206 -3.79 -5.05 -7.28
CA ARG A 206 -3.99 -4.79 -8.71
C ARG A 206 -5.12 -3.79 -8.92
N VAL A 207 -4.81 -2.65 -9.52
CA VAL A 207 -5.77 -1.64 -9.95
C VAL A 207 -5.93 -1.72 -11.46
N TYR A 208 -7.15 -1.97 -11.93
CA TYR A 208 -7.43 -2.10 -13.37
C TYR A 208 -8.79 -1.50 -13.72
N ASP A 209 -8.92 -1.01 -14.95
CA ASP A 209 -10.23 -0.62 -15.50
C ASP A 209 -10.85 -1.82 -16.24
N LYS A 210 -12.17 -2.02 -16.07
CA LYS A 210 -12.90 -3.09 -16.75
C LYS A 210 -12.78 -3.02 -18.29
N ARG A 211 -12.61 -1.83 -18.85
CA ARG A 211 -12.45 -1.62 -20.29
C ARG A 211 -11.05 -1.93 -20.81
N GLU A 212 -10.06 -2.03 -19.91
CA GLU A 212 -8.74 -2.60 -20.27
C GLU A 212 -8.80 -4.10 -20.46
N LEU A 213 -9.72 -4.78 -19.77
CA LEU A 213 -9.92 -6.22 -19.89
C LEU A 213 -10.75 -6.60 -21.13
N GLU A 214 -11.64 -5.71 -21.58
CA GLU A 214 -12.53 -5.97 -22.72
C GLU A 214 -12.69 -4.73 -23.59
N LEU A 215 -12.19 -4.80 -24.83
CA LEU A 215 -12.47 -3.79 -25.85
C LEU A 215 -13.98 -3.73 -26.14
N PRO A 216 -14.62 -2.56 -25.96
CA PRO A 216 -16.04 -2.41 -26.26
C PRO A 216 -16.29 -2.59 -27.76
N LYS A 217 -17.46 -3.18 -28.12
CA LYS A 217 -17.88 -3.34 -29.52
C LYS A 217 -18.39 -2.00 -30.06
N ILE A 218 -17.50 -1.14 -30.52
CA ILE A 218 -17.82 0.21 -31.03
C ILE A 218 -17.48 0.40 -32.53
N GLY A 219 -17.10 -0.68 -33.23
CA GLY A 219 -16.71 -0.61 -34.64
C GLY A 219 -15.22 -0.29 -34.81
N LEU A 220 -14.89 0.44 -35.85
CA LEU A 220 -13.54 0.86 -36.16
C LEU A 220 -13.13 2.00 -35.25
N ALA A 221 -12.18 1.76 -34.36
CA ALA A 221 -11.67 2.74 -33.40
C ALA A 221 -10.19 3.06 -33.64
N LYS A 222 -9.84 4.34 -33.49
CA LYS A 222 -8.44 4.76 -33.50
C LYS A 222 -7.92 4.67 -32.07
N VAL A 223 -7.03 3.72 -31.81
CA VAL A 223 -6.41 3.50 -30.51
C VAL A 223 -5.01 4.13 -30.52
N TYR A 224 -4.73 4.89 -29.48
CA TYR A 224 -3.41 5.48 -29.23
C TYR A 224 -2.70 4.70 -28.12
N SER A 225 -1.55 4.12 -28.43
CA SER A 225 -0.69 3.49 -27.44
C SER A 225 0.23 4.55 -26.85
N LYS A 226 0.07 4.84 -25.54
CA LYS A 226 0.94 5.79 -24.83
C LYS A 226 2.38 5.28 -24.71
N GLU A 227 2.57 3.98 -24.54
CA GLU A 227 3.90 3.37 -24.44
C GLU A 227 4.71 3.48 -25.72
N THR A 228 4.08 3.30 -26.87
CA THR A 228 4.76 3.32 -28.18
C THR A 228 4.61 4.65 -28.92
N GLY A 229 3.74 5.56 -28.45
CA GLY A 229 3.42 6.81 -29.12
C GLY A 229 2.72 6.66 -30.47
N LYS A 230 2.24 5.45 -30.82
CA LYS A 230 1.67 5.16 -32.14
C LYS A 230 0.15 5.09 -32.09
N ASN A 231 -0.47 5.63 -33.16
CA ASN A 231 -1.87 5.45 -33.45
C ASN A 231 -2.07 4.20 -34.32
N MET A 232 -3.05 3.38 -33.96
CA MET A 232 -3.42 2.20 -34.77
C MET A 232 -4.95 2.16 -34.90
N TRP A 233 -5.42 1.76 -36.08
CA TRP A 233 -6.84 1.50 -36.29
C TRP A 233 -7.14 0.07 -35.91
N VAL A 234 -8.13 -0.12 -35.03
CA VAL A 234 -8.54 -1.43 -34.53
C VAL A 234 -10.03 -1.61 -34.80
N ASP A 235 -10.38 -2.69 -35.49
CA ASP A 235 -11.78 -3.07 -35.65
C ASP A 235 -12.28 -3.86 -34.45
N THR A 236 -12.91 -3.15 -33.54
CA THR A 236 -13.46 -3.73 -32.31
C THR A 236 -14.72 -4.56 -32.53
N SER A 237 -15.32 -4.56 -33.74
CA SER A 237 -16.44 -5.43 -34.11
C SER A 237 -16.00 -6.88 -34.25
N SER A 238 -14.74 -7.11 -34.64
CA SER A 238 -14.16 -8.44 -34.80
C SER A 238 -13.95 -9.14 -33.44
N ARG A 239 -14.58 -10.30 -33.26
CA ARG A 239 -14.41 -11.13 -32.06
C ARG A 239 -12.96 -11.60 -31.90
N LYS A 240 -12.29 -11.93 -33.01
CA LYS A 240 -10.87 -12.36 -32.98
C LYS A 240 -9.93 -11.27 -32.44
N VAL A 241 -10.21 -10.02 -32.77
CA VAL A 241 -9.43 -8.87 -32.28
C VAL A 241 -9.62 -8.69 -30.78
N ARG A 242 -10.87 -8.74 -30.31
CA ARG A 242 -11.19 -8.63 -28.87
C ARG A 242 -10.61 -9.80 -28.05
N ASP A 243 -10.71 -11.04 -28.58
CA ASP A 243 -10.15 -12.23 -27.91
C ASP A 243 -8.60 -12.21 -27.86
N LYS A 244 -7.96 -11.60 -28.86
CA LYS A 244 -6.51 -11.42 -28.88
C LYS A 244 -6.06 -10.38 -27.87
N ASP A 245 -6.76 -9.27 -27.77
CA ASP A 245 -6.53 -8.21 -26.79
C ASP A 245 -6.67 -8.75 -25.38
N ARG A 246 -7.80 -9.42 -25.09
CA ARG A 246 -8.05 -10.05 -23.77
C ARG A 246 -6.95 -11.02 -23.34
N LYS A 247 -6.35 -11.77 -24.27
CA LYS A 247 -5.22 -12.69 -23.99
C LYS A 247 -3.91 -11.98 -23.72
N SER A 248 -3.74 -10.74 -24.16
CA SER A 248 -2.53 -9.95 -23.91
C SER A 248 -2.54 -9.26 -22.54
N VAL A 249 -3.70 -9.20 -21.89
CA VAL A 249 -3.94 -8.53 -20.59
C VAL A 249 -3.93 -9.54 -19.41
N VAL A 250 -3.95 -10.83 -19.70
CA VAL A 250 -3.88 -11.95 -18.74
C VAL A 250 -2.50 -12.58 -18.82
#